data_148e60e0972eb5a3d3ee6ce444a64a32
#
_entry.id   148e60e0972eb5a3d3ee6ce444a64a32
#
_cell.length_a   1.000
_cell.length_b   1.000
_cell.length_c   1.000
_cell.angle_alpha   90.00
_cell.angle_beta   90.00
_cell.angle_gamma   90.00
#
_symmetry.space_group_name_H-M   'P 1'
#
loop_
_entity.id
_entity.type
_entity.pdbx_description
1 polymer ?
#
loop_
_entity_poly.entity_id
_entity_poly.type
_entity_poly.pdbx_seq_one_letter_code
_entity_poly.pdbx_strand_id
1 'polypeptide(L)'
;MEKQIALGCMRIANMSVSQLEELINVAIDNNIVLFDHADIYGNRKCEELFGEVIKRNPSLRKKMIIQSKCGIRNGFYDLSKDYIINQVKESIRLLNCEYLDILLLHRPDALVDYQEVNEAFNYLYENGLVKEFGVSNMNSYQIKLYQKFVSQPIKYNQIQLSLVHNDVIAQGMFVNMKDNEAIDRSGGIIEFCMLEDIKIQTWSSLMASWADGTFIDNEKYQKLNDKLLELANKYNVSKNAIAIAWILKHPSNITPIVGTTSITHLLEINKAKNINLTKKEWYELFLSSGHYLP
;
A
#
# COMPACT_ATOMS: atom_id res chain seq x y z
N MET A 1 -7.34 10.57 -13.90
CA MET A 1 -6.51 10.81 -12.68
C MET A 1 -5.07 10.39 -12.98
N GLU A 2 -4.10 11.07 -12.38
CA GLU A 2 -2.68 10.75 -12.54
C GLU A 2 -2.34 9.45 -11.80
N LYS A 3 -1.62 8.54 -12.48
CA LYS A 3 -1.17 7.28 -11.91
C LYS A 3 -0.11 7.54 -10.83
N GLN A 4 -0.31 7.06 -9.62
CA GLN A 4 0.58 7.25 -8.49
C GLN A 4 1.25 5.94 -8.08
N ILE A 5 2.49 6.03 -7.60
CA ILE A 5 3.25 4.96 -6.95
C ILE A 5 3.74 5.52 -5.63
N ALA A 6 3.72 4.70 -4.58
CA ALA A 6 4.25 5.05 -3.26
C ALA A 6 5.53 4.26 -2.95
N LEU A 7 6.43 4.83 -2.15
CA LEU A 7 7.61 4.14 -1.64
C LEU A 7 7.31 3.53 -0.26
N GLY A 8 7.39 2.20 -0.17
CA GLY A 8 7.26 1.46 1.09
C GLY A 8 8.56 1.44 1.88
N CYS A 9 8.54 1.91 3.10
CA CYS A 9 9.72 2.11 3.95
C CYS A 9 10.02 0.92 4.90
N MET A 10 9.36 -0.24 4.74
CA MET A 10 9.58 -1.39 5.63
C MET A 10 11.01 -1.96 5.60
N ARG A 11 11.73 -1.81 4.49
CA ARG A 11 13.06 -2.43 4.27
C ARG A 11 14.24 -1.49 4.46
N ILE A 12 14.02 -0.24 4.85
CA ILE A 12 15.08 0.77 4.94
C ILE A 12 15.97 0.66 6.19
N ALA A 13 15.60 -0.14 7.19
CA ALA A 13 16.26 -0.22 8.49
C ALA A 13 17.78 -0.49 8.47
N ASN A 14 18.30 -1.06 7.38
CA ASN A 14 19.71 -1.39 7.21
C ASN A 14 20.46 -0.43 6.26
N MET A 15 19.81 0.62 5.77
CA MET A 15 20.46 1.65 4.95
C MET A 15 21.26 2.62 5.83
N SER A 16 22.28 3.25 5.26
CA SER A 16 22.84 4.45 5.86
C SER A 16 21.90 5.65 5.63
N VAL A 17 22.01 6.66 6.49
CA VAL A 17 21.19 7.90 6.34
C VAL A 17 21.44 8.53 4.97
N SER A 18 22.69 8.56 4.49
CA SER A 18 23.01 9.17 3.18
C SER A 18 22.42 8.37 2.00
N GLN A 19 22.43 7.04 2.05
CA GLN A 19 21.78 6.21 1.03
C GLN A 19 20.25 6.42 1.02
N LEU A 20 19.65 6.53 2.21
CA LEU A 20 18.21 6.78 2.31
C LEU A 20 17.86 8.19 1.82
N GLU A 21 18.66 9.19 2.14
CA GLU A 21 18.47 10.57 1.65
C GLU A 21 18.54 10.63 0.12
N GLU A 22 19.48 9.94 -0.49
CA GLU A 22 19.58 9.84 -1.95
C GLU A 22 18.33 9.16 -2.55
N LEU A 23 17.87 8.03 -1.97
CA LEU A 23 16.67 7.33 -2.41
C LEU A 23 15.42 8.22 -2.30
N ILE A 24 15.27 8.97 -1.20
CA ILE A 24 14.16 9.90 -0.99
C ILE A 24 14.18 11.04 -2.03
N ASN A 25 15.35 11.64 -2.27
CA ASN A 25 15.47 12.71 -3.27
C ASN A 25 15.10 12.21 -4.67
N VAL A 26 15.64 11.05 -5.08
CA VAL A 26 15.30 10.44 -6.36
C VAL A 26 13.80 10.11 -6.45
N ALA A 27 13.17 9.62 -5.38
CA ALA A 27 11.74 9.36 -5.36
C ALA A 27 10.94 10.65 -5.60
N ILE A 28 11.24 11.73 -4.87
CA ILE A 28 10.57 13.03 -4.99
C ILE A 28 10.75 13.62 -6.41
N ASP A 29 11.98 13.60 -6.94
CA ASP A 29 12.30 14.11 -8.27
C ASP A 29 11.57 13.35 -9.40
N ASN A 30 11.11 12.12 -9.10
CA ASN A 30 10.34 11.28 -10.02
C ASN A 30 8.83 11.21 -9.67
N ASN A 31 8.33 12.20 -8.92
CA ASN A 31 6.93 12.31 -8.51
C ASN A 31 6.43 11.07 -7.74
N ILE A 32 7.28 10.48 -6.88
CA ILE A 32 6.95 9.48 -5.88
C ILE A 32 7.05 10.17 -4.52
N VAL A 33 5.94 10.76 -4.09
CA VAL A 33 5.91 11.66 -2.92
C VAL A 33 5.25 11.03 -1.69
N LEU A 34 4.56 9.90 -1.84
CA LEU A 34 3.96 9.15 -0.73
C LEU A 34 4.96 8.12 -0.19
N PHE A 35 5.29 8.27 1.10
CA PHE A 35 6.19 7.38 1.85
C PHE A 35 5.39 6.62 2.91
N ASP A 36 5.38 5.29 2.78
CA ASP A 36 4.53 4.40 3.59
C ASP A 36 5.34 3.74 4.71
N HIS A 37 5.04 4.11 5.94
CA HIS A 37 5.60 3.59 7.17
C HIS A 37 4.60 2.74 7.97
N ALA A 38 5.07 2.15 9.05
CA ALA A 38 4.28 1.60 10.15
C ALA A 38 5.13 1.52 11.42
N ASP A 39 4.48 1.62 12.56
CA ASP A 39 5.11 1.54 13.89
C ASP A 39 5.91 0.25 14.12
N ILE A 40 5.53 -0.85 13.49
CA ILE A 40 6.22 -2.15 13.61
C ILE A 40 7.41 -2.33 12.67
N TYR A 41 7.61 -1.45 11.67
CA TYR A 41 8.67 -1.64 10.67
C TYR A 41 10.06 -1.50 11.28
N GLY A 42 10.84 -2.61 11.20
CA GLY A 42 12.17 -2.67 11.81
C GLY A 42 12.16 -2.37 13.32
N ASN A 43 11.05 -2.65 14.01
CA ASN A 43 10.83 -2.26 15.40
C ASN A 43 11.08 -0.75 15.60
N ARG A 44 10.40 0.09 14.81
CA ARG A 44 10.47 1.55 14.72
C ARG A 44 11.76 2.13 14.12
N LYS A 45 12.78 1.33 13.89
CA LYS A 45 14.05 1.81 13.31
C LYS A 45 13.85 2.43 11.91
N CYS A 46 12.84 2.00 11.15
CA CYS A 46 12.53 2.60 9.85
C CYS A 46 12.02 4.04 10.00
N GLU A 47 11.15 4.32 10.96
CA GLU A 47 10.68 5.69 11.23
C GLU A 47 11.82 6.57 11.76
N GLU A 48 12.64 6.06 12.69
CA GLU A 48 13.80 6.77 13.23
C GLU A 48 14.82 7.16 12.14
N LEU A 49 15.19 6.20 11.29
CA LEU A 49 16.16 6.44 10.22
C LEU A 49 15.63 7.45 9.19
N PHE A 50 14.34 7.37 8.86
CA PHE A 50 13.70 8.33 7.97
C PHE A 50 13.67 9.73 8.58
N GLY A 51 13.39 9.82 9.88
CA GLY A 51 13.42 11.07 10.64
C GLY A 51 14.80 11.72 10.71
N GLU A 52 15.88 10.95 10.73
CA GLU A 52 17.24 11.50 10.65
C GLU A 52 17.50 12.18 9.29
N VAL A 53 16.91 11.69 8.19
CA VAL A 53 16.98 12.38 6.89
C VAL A 53 16.21 13.70 6.93
N ILE A 54 14.99 13.71 7.48
CA ILE A 54 14.20 14.94 7.62
C ILE A 54 14.92 15.96 8.49
N LYS A 55 15.54 15.51 9.60
CA LYS A 55 16.31 16.37 10.49
C LYS A 55 17.50 17.03 9.81
N ARG A 56 18.20 16.31 8.92
CA ARG A 56 19.31 16.86 8.11
C ARG A 56 18.82 17.85 7.06
N ASN A 57 17.66 17.58 6.47
CA ASN A 57 17.09 18.39 5.41
C ASN A 57 15.60 18.65 5.65
N PRO A 58 15.23 19.60 6.54
CA PRO A 58 13.83 19.85 6.89
C PRO A 58 12.94 20.29 5.72
N SER A 59 13.55 20.85 4.66
CA SER A 59 12.80 21.30 3.49
C SER A 59 12.12 20.13 2.73
N LEU A 60 12.61 18.90 2.89
CA LEU A 60 12.02 17.70 2.28
C LEU A 60 10.60 17.44 2.80
N ARG A 61 10.31 17.74 4.09
CA ARG A 61 8.98 17.46 4.69
C ARG A 61 7.83 18.05 3.88
N LYS A 62 8.01 19.23 3.31
CA LYS A 62 6.98 19.93 2.52
C LYS A 62 6.75 19.31 1.14
N LYS A 63 7.67 18.47 0.68
CA LYS A 63 7.61 17.81 -0.64
C LYS A 63 7.05 16.39 -0.58
N MET A 64 6.69 15.90 0.62
CA MET A 64 6.29 14.51 0.82
C MET A 64 4.96 14.39 1.55
N ILE A 65 4.31 13.27 1.31
CA ILE A 65 3.16 12.77 2.04
C ILE A 65 3.66 11.62 2.92
N ILE A 66 3.60 11.78 4.23
CA ILE A 66 4.03 10.75 5.19
C ILE A 66 2.81 10.02 5.69
N GLN A 67 2.77 8.71 5.44
CA GLN A 67 1.78 7.79 5.94
C GLN A 67 2.41 6.86 6.97
N SER A 68 1.75 6.63 8.10
CA SER A 68 2.14 5.58 9.04
C SER A 68 0.92 4.79 9.50
N LYS A 69 1.16 3.69 10.22
CA LYS A 69 0.13 2.75 10.66
C LYS A 69 0.39 2.34 12.10
N CYS A 70 -0.69 2.02 12.83
CA CYS A 70 -0.61 1.44 14.16
C CYS A 70 -1.71 0.39 14.38
N GLY A 71 -1.63 -0.36 15.48
CA GLY A 71 -2.66 -1.33 15.87
C GLY A 71 -2.17 -2.77 16.00
N ILE A 72 -0.98 -3.10 15.51
CA ILE A 72 -0.41 -4.45 15.66
C ILE A 72 0.48 -4.51 16.90
N ARG A 73 0.17 -5.45 17.80
CA ARG A 73 0.96 -5.76 18.99
C ARG A 73 1.48 -7.20 18.92
N ASN A 74 2.36 -7.55 19.85
CA ASN A 74 2.84 -8.92 19.92
C ASN A 74 1.72 -9.86 20.43
N GLY A 75 1.13 -10.64 19.50
CA GLY A 75 0.10 -11.62 19.78
C GLY A 75 -1.35 -11.07 19.82
N PHE A 76 -1.59 -9.79 19.64
CA PHE A 76 -2.94 -9.19 19.59
C PHE A 76 -2.98 -7.89 18.81
N TYR A 77 -4.17 -7.37 18.55
CA TYR A 77 -4.40 -6.04 18.01
C TYR A 77 -4.89 -5.10 19.10
N ASP A 78 -4.55 -3.82 18.98
CA ASP A 78 -4.94 -2.80 19.96
C ASP A 78 -5.29 -1.52 19.22
N LEU A 79 -6.57 -1.18 19.21
CA LEU A 79 -7.10 0.05 18.64
C LEU A 79 -7.78 0.93 19.70
N SER A 80 -7.34 0.80 20.97
CA SER A 80 -7.78 1.68 22.04
C SER A 80 -7.32 3.12 21.80
N LYS A 81 -8.10 4.08 22.32
CA LYS A 81 -7.84 5.52 22.18
C LYS A 81 -6.42 5.90 22.57
N ASP A 82 -6.03 5.52 23.77
CA ASP A 82 -4.72 5.92 24.32
C ASP A 82 -3.58 5.28 23.54
N TYR A 83 -3.75 4.03 23.10
CA TYR A 83 -2.75 3.38 22.28
C TYR A 83 -2.58 4.10 20.93
N ILE A 84 -3.65 4.35 20.18
CA ILE A 84 -3.59 5.06 18.89
C ILE A 84 -2.89 6.41 19.05
N ILE A 85 -3.30 7.23 20.02
CA ILE A 85 -2.74 8.57 20.25
C ILE A 85 -1.25 8.48 20.57
N ASN A 86 -0.85 7.58 21.47
CA ASN A 86 0.53 7.42 21.87
C ASN A 86 1.42 6.92 20.72
N GLN A 87 0.93 5.97 19.91
CA GLN A 87 1.68 5.48 18.75
C GLN A 87 1.89 6.58 17.70
N VAL A 88 0.87 7.39 17.43
CA VAL A 88 0.98 8.53 16.49
C VAL A 88 1.98 9.57 16.99
N LYS A 89 1.91 9.95 18.26
CA LYS A 89 2.88 10.89 18.85
C LYS A 89 4.32 10.37 18.76
N GLU A 90 4.50 9.09 19.01
CA GLU A 90 5.83 8.47 18.90
C GLU A 90 6.30 8.39 17.44
N SER A 91 5.42 8.05 16.48
CA SER A 91 5.76 8.07 15.05
C SER A 91 6.15 9.47 14.59
N ILE A 92 5.41 10.52 14.99
CA ILE A 92 5.72 11.93 14.70
C ILE A 92 7.09 12.31 15.25
N ARG A 93 7.37 11.92 16.50
CA ARG A 93 8.67 12.16 17.15
C ARG A 93 9.83 11.50 16.41
N LEU A 94 9.68 10.21 16.09
CA LEU A 94 10.72 9.43 15.40
C LEU A 94 10.95 9.90 13.95
N LEU A 95 9.87 10.19 13.22
CA LEU A 95 9.91 10.72 11.86
C LEU A 95 10.38 12.17 11.78
N ASN A 96 10.62 12.81 12.94
CA ASN A 96 11.03 14.22 13.05
C ASN A 96 10.12 15.14 12.18
N CYS A 97 8.82 14.93 12.28
CA CYS A 97 7.81 15.70 11.56
C CYS A 97 6.79 16.28 12.56
N GLU A 98 6.03 17.29 12.12
CA GLU A 98 5.03 17.95 12.98
C GLU A 98 3.70 17.18 12.98
N TYR A 99 3.42 16.42 11.91
CA TYR A 99 2.18 15.69 11.71
C TYR A 99 2.39 14.53 10.72
N LEU A 100 1.48 13.57 10.74
CA LEU A 100 1.29 12.59 9.68
C LEU A 100 0.26 13.13 8.68
N ASP A 101 0.50 12.96 7.37
CA ASP A 101 -0.52 13.26 6.37
C ASP A 101 -1.62 12.21 6.39
N ILE A 102 -1.27 10.93 6.61
CA ILE A 102 -2.22 9.81 6.63
C ILE A 102 -1.88 8.88 7.79
N LEU A 103 -2.91 8.50 8.55
CA LEU A 103 -2.84 7.41 9.53
C LEU A 103 -3.74 6.26 9.09
N LEU A 104 -3.20 5.04 9.07
CA LEU A 104 -4.00 3.82 8.83
C LEU A 104 -4.09 2.97 10.11
N LEU A 105 -5.28 2.43 10.39
CA LEU A 105 -5.41 1.30 11.31
C LEU A 105 -4.90 0.05 10.60
N HIS A 106 -3.84 -0.57 11.11
CA HIS A 106 -3.01 -1.52 10.37
C HIS A 106 -3.70 -2.87 10.09
N ARG A 107 -4.59 -3.30 11.00
CA ARG A 107 -5.39 -4.53 10.91
C ARG A 107 -6.74 -4.34 11.59
N PRO A 108 -7.77 -5.11 11.17
CA PRO A 108 -9.02 -5.15 11.91
C PRO A 108 -8.80 -5.79 13.29
N ASP A 109 -9.27 -5.13 14.34
CA ASP A 109 -9.33 -5.67 15.69
C ASP A 109 -10.74 -6.23 15.94
N ALA A 110 -10.83 -7.50 16.33
CA ALA A 110 -12.11 -8.15 16.62
C ALA A 110 -12.80 -7.61 17.89
N LEU A 111 -12.04 -6.95 18.75
CA LEU A 111 -12.52 -6.40 20.03
C LEU A 111 -12.56 -4.86 20.01
N VAL A 112 -12.52 -4.24 18.84
CA VAL A 112 -12.48 -2.79 18.69
C VAL A 112 -13.67 -2.10 19.35
N ASP A 113 -13.40 -1.07 20.15
CA ASP A 113 -14.40 -0.06 20.55
C ASP A 113 -14.36 1.09 19.55
N TYR A 114 -15.38 1.19 18.71
CA TYR A 114 -15.48 2.25 17.70
C TYR A 114 -15.56 3.65 18.29
N GLN A 115 -16.09 3.77 19.53
CA GLN A 115 -16.15 5.07 20.22
C GLN A 115 -14.75 5.53 20.63
N GLU A 116 -13.91 4.64 21.13
CA GLU A 116 -12.51 4.94 21.44
C GLU A 116 -11.73 5.36 20.19
N VAL A 117 -11.95 4.68 19.06
CA VAL A 117 -11.33 5.07 17.77
C VAL A 117 -11.81 6.45 17.33
N ASN A 118 -13.11 6.74 17.46
CA ASN A 118 -13.67 8.07 17.15
C ASN A 118 -13.02 9.16 17.99
N GLU A 119 -12.88 8.94 19.29
CA GLU A 119 -12.23 9.89 20.20
C GLU A 119 -10.76 10.10 19.87
N ALA A 120 -10.03 9.01 19.51
CA ALA A 120 -8.64 9.09 19.08
C ALA A 120 -8.49 9.90 17.80
N PHE A 121 -9.29 9.61 16.78
CA PHE A 121 -9.23 10.30 15.48
C PHE A 121 -9.58 11.77 15.60
N ASN A 122 -10.64 12.11 16.35
CA ASN A 122 -10.99 13.51 16.60
C ASN A 122 -9.89 14.26 17.34
N TYR A 123 -9.32 13.66 18.41
CA TYR A 123 -8.19 14.25 19.11
C TYR A 123 -7.00 14.52 18.17
N LEU A 124 -6.62 13.54 17.36
CA LEU A 124 -5.50 13.66 16.43
C LEU A 124 -5.74 14.72 15.35
N TYR A 125 -6.96 14.80 14.83
CA TYR A 125 -7.33 15.76 13.81
C TYR A 125 -7.39 17.20 14.36
N GLU A 126 -8.08 17.40 15.48
CA GLU A 126 -8.27 18.71 16.11
C GLU A 126 -6.95 19.32 16.60
N ASN A 127 -5.99 18.49 17.01
CA ASN A 127 -4.63 18.91 17.37
C ASN A 127 -3.67 19.02 16.19
N GLY A 128 -4.13 18.80 14.95
CA GLY A 128 -3.31 18.92 13.75
C GLY A 128 -2.22 17.83 13.61
N LEU A 129 -2.32 16.72 14.37
CA LEU A 129 -1.34 15.64 14.37
C LEU A 129 -1.52 14.67 13.20
N VAL A 130 -2.75 14.54 12.66
CA VAL A 130 -3.08 13.70 11.51
C VAL A 130 -4.07 14.46 10.61
N LYS A 131 -3.85 14.45 9.30
CA LYS A 131 -4.74 15.13 8.33
C LYS A 131 -5.83 14.23 7.78
N GLU A 132 -5.50 12.97 7.47
CA GLU A 132 -6.43 12.02 6.84
C GLU A 132 -6.30 10.63 7.47
N PHE A 133 -7.40 9.90 7.46
CA PHE A 133 -7.51 8.59 8.10
C PHE A 133 -7.88 7.51 7.09
N GLY A 134 -7.46 6.29 7.39
CA GLY A 134 -7.79 5.12 6.63
C GLY A 134 -7.60 3.84 7.42
N VAL A 135 -7.72 2.74 6.71
CA VAL A 135 -7.61 1.38 7.27
C VAL A 135 -6.69 0.53 6.40
N SER A 136 -6.33 -0.64 6.88
CA SER A 136 -5.60 -1.64 6.11
C SER A 136 -6.20 -3.03 6.33
N ASN A 137 -6.36 -3.78 5.24
CA ASN A 137 -6.89 -5.16 5.25
C ASN A 137 -8.29 -5.30 5.86
N MET A 138 -9.15 -4.30 5.69
CA MET A 138 -10.54 -4.35 6.14
C MET A 138 -11.48 -4.59 4.97
N ASN A 139 -12.54 -5.37 5.21
CA ASN A 139 -13.59 -5.60 4.24
C ASN A 139 -14.63 -4.45 4.23
N SER A 140 -15.54 -4.47 3.26
CA SER A 140 -16.56 -3.43 3.07
C SER A 140 -17.44 -3.20 4.29
N TYR A 141 -17.87 -4.26 4.99
CA TYR A 141 -18.73 -4.12 6.17
C TYR A 141 -17.98 -3.60 7.39
N GLN A 142 -16.72 -3.96 7.57
CA GLN A 142 -15.87 -3.39 8.62
C GLN A 142 -15.71 -1.88 8.41
N ILE A 143 -15.43 -1.45 7.18
CA ILE A 143 -15.32 -0.01 6.88
C ILE A 143 -16.64 0.72 7.12
N LYS A 144 -17.77 0.14 6.72
CA LYS A 144 -19.11 0.72 7.03
C LYS A 144 -19.35 0.90 8.53
N LEU A 145 -18.86 -0.03 9.35
CA LEU A 145 -18.96 0.11 10.80
C LEU A 145 -18.13 1.30 11.30
N TYR A 146 -16.90 1.47 10.81
CA TYR A 146 -16.12 2.68 11.13
C TYR A 146 -16.84 3.95 10.67
N GLN A 147 -17.29 4.01 9.42
CA GLN A 147 -18.02 5.19 8.89
C GLN A 147 -19.30 5.53 9.67
N LYS A 148 -19.93 4.53 10.30
CA LYS A 148 -21.11 4.74 11.14
C LYS A 148 -20.80 5.40 12.48
N PHE A 149 -19.64 5.10 13.08
CA PHE A 149 -19.32 5.48 14.46
C PHE A 149 -18.21 6.53 14.55
N VAL A 150 -17.38 6.67 13.53
CA VAL A 150 -16.24 7.57 13.51
C VAL A 150 -16.55 8.80 12.66
N SER A 151 -16.37 9.99 13.24
CA SER A 151 -16.70 11.27 12.58
C SER A 151 -15.71 11.62 11.46
N GLN A 152 -14.45 11.22 11.61
CA GLN A 152 -13.44 11.45 10.59
C GLN A 152 -13.60 10.44 9.44
N PRO A 153 -13.64 10.88 8.18
CA PRO A 153 -13.89 9.98 7.06
C PRO A 153 -12.73 8.99 6.85
N ILE A 154 -13.08 7.75 6.57
CA ILE A 154 -12.11 6.73 6.12
C ILE A 154 -11.86 6.95 4.63
N LYS A 155 -10.68 7.47 4.28
CA LYS A 155 -10.32 7.84 2.90
C LYS A 155 -9.43 6.84 2.19
N TYR A 156 -8.85 5.88 2.90
CA TYR A 156 -7.89 4.91 2.36
C TYR A 156 -8.20 3.51 2.86
N ASN A 157 -8.00 2.52 1.98
CA ASN A 157 -7.87 1.12 2.39
C ASN A 157 -6.64 0.51 1.70
N GLN A 158 -5.68 0.06 2.49
CA GLN A 158 -4.47 -0.56 2.00
C GLN A 158 -4.58 -2.08 2.08
N ILE A 159 -4.63 -2.76 0.93
CA ILE A 159 -4.85 -4.21 0.82
C ILE A 159 -3.67 -4.91 0.13
N GLN A 160 -3.56 -6.23 0.27
CA GLN A 160 -2.61 -7.00 -0.53
C GLN A 160 -3.15 -7.14 -1.96
N LEU A 161 -2.32 -6.80 -2.95
CA LEU A 161 -2.62 -7.07 -4.35
C LEU A 161 -1.34 -7.15 -5.18
N SER A 162 -1.20 -8.24 -5.90
CA SER A 162 -0.17 -8.45 -6.92
C SER A 162 -0.75 -9.31 -8.06
N LEU A 163 0.03 -9.59 -9.11
CA LEU A 163 -0.40 -10.48 -10.19
C LEU A 163 -0.73 -11.91 -9.73
N VAL A 164 -0.13 -12.37 -8.64
CA VAL A 164 -0.36 -13.73 -8.11
C VAL A 164 -1.16 -13.74 -6.80
N HIS A 165 -1.49 -12.57 -6.28
CA HIS A 165 -2.40 -12.38 -5.15
C HIS A 165 -3.47 -11.39 -5.56
N ASN A 166 -4.44 -11.84 -6.35
CA ASN A 166 -5.43 -10.98 -6.99
C ASN A 166 -6.88 -11.45 -6.79
N ASP A 167 -7.12 -12.27 -5.75
CA ASP A 167 -8.45 -12.80 -5.44
C ASP A 167 -9.52 -11.71 -5.35
N VAL A 168 -9.16 -10.52 -4.84
CA VAL A 168 -10.08 -9.38 -4.74
C VAL A 168 -10.57 -8.86 -6.10
N ILE A 169 -9.85 -9.16 -7.19
CA ILE A 169 -10.26 -8.89 -8.57
C ILE A 169 -10.95 -10.11 -9.17
N ALA A 170 -10.36 -11.31 -8.97
CA ALA A 170 -10.87 -12.55 -9.53
C ALA A 170 -12.31 -12.83 -9.06
N GLN A 171 -12.61 -12.68 -7.78
CA GLN A 171 -13.95 -12.91 -7.23
C GLN A 171 -15.06 -12.10 -7.93
N GLY A 172 -14.75 -10.87 -8.37
CA GLY A 172 -15.69 -10.03 -9.11
C GLY A 172 -15.96 -10.53 -10.54
N MET A 173 -15.04 -11.30 -11.14
CA MET A 173 -15.22 -11.89 -12.48
C MET A 173 -15.92 -13.24 -12.45
N PHE A 174 -15.81 -13.98 -11.35
CA PHE A 174 -16.40 -15.31 -11.16
C PHE A 174 -17.75 -15.29 -10.43
N VAL A 175 -18.38 -14.13 -10.29
CA VAL A 175 -19.69 -13.98 -9.61
C VAL A 175 -20.70 -14.97 -10.17
N ASN A 176 -21.46 -15.62 -9.26
CA ASN A 176 -22.48 -16.63 -9.59
C ASN A 176 -21.95 -17.93 -10.22
N MET A 177 -20.66 -18.23 -10.06
CA MET A 177 -20.05 -19.50 -10.47
C MET A 177 -19.84 -20.44 -9.29
N LYS A 178 -19.49 -21.71 -9.54
CA LYS A 178 -19.23 -22.71 -8.49
C LYS A 178 -17.75 -22.88 -8.15
N ASP A 179 -16.89 -22.10 -8.77
CA ASP A 179 -15.44 -22.18 -8.62
C ASP A 179 -14.97 -21.56 -7.31
N ASN A 180 -13.80 -21.95 -6.86
CA ASN A 180 -13.19 -21.38 -5.65
C ASN A 180 -12.92 -19.88 -5.77
N GLU A 181 -12.67 -19.39 -6.96
CA GLU A 181 -12.48 -17.99 -7.30
C GLU A 181 -13.74 -17.15 -7.08
N ALA A 182 -14.93 -17.78 -7.13
CA ALA A 182 -16.21 -17.12 -6.87
C ALA A 182 -16.49 -16.88 -5.38
N ILE A 183 -15.65 -17.41 -4.48
CA ILE A 183 -15.81 -17.22 -3.04
C ILE A 183 -15.40 -15.78 -2.69
N ASP A 184 -16.39 -14.96 -2.32
CA ASP A 184 -16.13 -13.60 -1.85
C ASP A 184 -15.52 -13.62 -0.44
N ARG A 185 -14.23 -13.30 -0.35
CA ARG A 185 -13.47 -13.21 0.90
C ARG A 185 -13.31 -11.77 1.40
N SER A 186 -13.73 -10.80 0.63
CA SER A 186 -13.44 -9.38 0.88
C SER A 186 -14.69 -8.49 0.97
N GLY A 187 -15.88 -9.04 0.69
CA GLY A 187 -17.14 -8.29 0.67
C GLY A 187 -17.20 -7.27 -0.47
N GLY A 188 -16.67 -7.63 -1.65
CA GLY A 188 -16.65 -6.72 -2.80
C GLY A 188 -15.87 -5.44 -2.52
N ILE A 189 -14.69 -5.55 -1.90
CA ILE A 189 -13.96 -4.40 -1.36
C ILE A 189 -13.54 -3.39 -2.43
N ILE A 190 -13.22 -3.84 -3.64
CA ILE A 190 -12.82 -2.93 -4.73
C ILE A 190 -14.00 -2.07 -5.16
N GLU A 191 -15.13 -2.71 -5.46
CA GLU A 191 -16.38 -2.04 -5.85
C GLU A 191 -16.89 -1.11 -4.74
N PHE A 192 -16.83 -1.57 -3.50
CA PHE A 192 -17.18 -0.76 -2.35
C PHE A 192 -16.31 0.50 -2.24
N CYS A 193 -15.00 0.36 -2.32
CA CYS A 193 -14.09 1.51 -2.26
C CYS A 193 -14.34 2.50 -3.41
N MET A 194 -14.69 2.01 -4.61
CA MET A 194 -15.06 2.87 -5.74
C MET A 194 -16.37 3.62 -5.50
N LEU A 195 -17.37 2.99 -4.87
CA LEU A 195 -18.66 3.60 -4.53
C LEU A 195 -18.55 4.69 -3.45
N GLU A 196 -17.66 4.49 -2.49
CA GLU A 196 -17.48 5.37 -1.32
C GLU A 196 -16.30 6.35 -1.48
N ASP A 197 -15.74 6.47 -2.69
CA ASP A 197 -14.57 7.32 -2.99
C ASP A 197 -13.35 7.06 -2.08
N ILE A 198 -13.19 5.81 -1.62
CA ILE A 198 -12.05 5.37 -0.81
C ILE A 198 -10.89 4.99 -1.74
N LYS A 199 -9.73 5.59 -1.52
CA LYS A 199 -8.52 5.31 -2.30
C LYS A 199 -7.92 3.96 -1.89
N ILE A 200 -7.73 3.08 -2.87
CA ILE A 200 -7.10 1.79 -2.67
C ILE A 200 -5.58 1.94 -2.82
N GLN A 201 -4.86 1.44 -1.83
CA GLN A 201 -3.40 1.26 -1.89
C GLN A 201 -3.08 -0.23 -1.84
N THR A 202 -1.96 -0.66 -2.44
CA THR A 202 -1.61 -2.08 -2.40
C THR A 202 -0.22 -2.31 -1.84
N TRP A 203 -0.13 -3.19 -0.83
CA TRP A 203 1.13 -3.67 -0.30
C TRP A 203 1.53 -4.99 -0.95
N SER A 204 2.83 -5.31 -0.93
CA SER A 204 3.42 -6.52 -1.54
C SER A 204 3.12 -6.67 -3.04
N SER A 205 3.10 -5.56 -3.77
CA SER A 205 2.66 -5.49 -5.17
C SER A 205 3.50 -6.34 -6.16
N LEU A 206 4.70 -6.79 -5.76
CA LEU A 206 5.59 -7.66 -6.53
C LEU A 206 5.88 -9.00 -5.84
N MET A 207 5.15 -9.32 -4.75
CA MET A 207 5.35 -10.56 -4.01
C MET A 207 4.26 -11.59 -4.33
N ALA A 208 4.66 -12.85 -4.30
CA ALA A 208 3.76 -13.99 -4.33
C ALA A 208 3.25 -14.28 -2.91
N SER A 209 4.16 -14.55 -1.99
CA SER A 209 3.88 -14.81 -0.58
C SER A 209 5.12 -14.48 0.27
N TRP A 210 4.99 -14.52 1.60
CA TRP A 210 6.14 -14.41 2.48
C TRP A 210 7.11 -15.60 2.37
N ALA A 211 6.60 -16.79 2.02
CA ALA A 211 7.41 -17.97 1.85
C ALA A 211 8.12 -18.02 0.48
N ASP A 212 7.41 -17.66 -0.59
CA ASP A 212 7.93 -17.74 -1.97
C ASP A 212 8.70 -16.46 -2.39
N GLY A 213 8.55 -15.36 -1.65
CA GLY A 213 9.16 -14.07 -2.00
C GLY A 213 8.49 -13.40 -3.21
N THR A 214 9.31 -12.83 -4.10
CA THR A 214 8.80 -12.25 -5.36
C THR A 214 8.44 -13.34 -6.36
N PHE A 215 7.42 -13.08 -7.19
CA PHE A 215 7.10 -13.94 -8.33
C PHE A 215 7.98 -13.63 -9.57
N ILE A 216 8.65 -12.47 -9.60
CA ILE A 216 9.55 -12.09 -10.69
C ILE A 216 10.78 -13.00 -10.69
N ASP A 217 11.06 -13.60 -11.83
CA ASP A 217 12.16 -14.55 -12.04
C ASP A 217 12.11 -15.81 -11.15
N ASN A 218 10.94 -16.13 -10.60
CA ASN A 218 10.71 -17.31 -9.79
C ASN A 218 10.15 -18.44 -10.68
N GLU A 219 10.84 -19.57 -10.72
CA GLU A 219 10.52 -20.75 -11.56
C GLU A 219 9.10 -21.28 -11.32
N LYS A 220 8.57 -21.14 -10.10
CA LYS A 220 7.18 -21.51 -9.78
C LYS A 220 6.14 -20.76 -10.61
N TYR A 221 6.49 -19.59 -11.13
CA TYR A 221 5.61 -18.70 -11.92
C TYR A 221 6.14 -18.53 -13.35
N GLN A 222 6.71 -19.58 -13.96
CA GLN A 222 7.38 -19.51 -15.26
C GLN A 222 6.45 -18.92 -16.34
N LYS A 223 5.23 -19.43 -16.48
CA LYS A 223 4.26 -18.95 -17.48
C LYS A 223 4.00 -17.43 -17.35
N LEU A 224 3.88 -16.93 -16.12
CA LEU A 224 3.75 -15.49 -15.85
C LEU A 224 5.02 -14.73 -16.22
N ASN A 225 6.19 -15.26 -15.87
CA ASN A 225 7.46 -14.63 -16.17
C ASN A 225 7.74 -14.56 -17.67
N ASP A 226 7.32 -15.57 -18.46
CA ASP A 226 7.44 -15.55 -19.92
C ASP A 226 6.56 -14.43 -20.52
N LYS A 227 5.32 -14.28 -20.05
CA LYS A 227 4.44 -13.20 -20.48
C LYS A 227 4.94 -11.81 -20.04
N LEU A 228 5.45 -11.71 -18.81
CA LEU A 228 6.06 -10.47 -18.32
C LEU A 228 7.28 -10.07 -19.18
N LEU A 229 8.11 -11.05 -19.59
CA LEU A 229 9.27 -10.80 -20.44
C LEU A 229 8.86 -10.36 -21.85
N GLU A 230 7.86 -11.02 -22.44
CA GLU A 230 7.32 -10.63 -23.75
C GLU A 230 6.90 -9.15 -23.75
N LEU A 231 6.10 -8.76 -22.74
CA LEU A 231 5.60 -7.39 -22.63
C LEU A 231 6.72 -6.40 -22.22
N ALA A 232 7.65 -6.80 -21.38
CA ALA A 232 8.81 -6.00 -21.02
C ALA A 232 9.63 -5.63 -22.27
N ASN A 233 9.88 -6.60 -23.16
CA ASN A 233 10.56 -6.37 -24.43
C ASN A 233 9.74 -5.45 -25.35
N LYS A 234 8.43 -5.67 -25.47
CA LYS A 234 7.54 -4.84 -26.29
C LYS A 234 7.54 -3.37 -25.87
N TYR A 235 7.51 -3.12 -24.56
CA TYR A 235 7.44 -1.76 -23.99
C TYR A 235 8.81 -1.17 -23.65
N ASN A 236 9.91 -1.93 -23.84
CA ASN A 236 11.29 -1.56 -23.50
C ASN A 236 11.44 -1.13 -22.02
N VAL A 237 10.94 -1.98 -21.12
CA VAL A 237 10.95 -1.77 -19.66
C VAL A 237 11.27 -3.07 -18.92
N SER A 238 11.41 -3.01 -17.60
CA SER A 238 11.57 -4.20 -16.75
C SER A 238 10.26 -4.98 -16.56
N LYS A 239 10.34 -6.27 -16.20
CA LYS A 239 9.20 -7.10 -15.79
C LYS A 239 8.48 -6.49 -14.58
N ASN A 240 9.23 -5.88 -13.65
CA ASN A 240 8.67 -5.17 -12.50
C ASN A 240 7.74 -4.02 -12.95
N ALA A 241 8.16 -3.24 -13.96
CA ALA A 241 7.33 -2.15 -14.48
C ALA A 241 6.03 -2.66 -15.12
N ILE A 242 6.06 -3.79 -15.85
CA ILE A 242 4.85 -4.40 -16.41
C ILE A 242 3.91 -4.87 -15.29
N ALA A 243 4.43 -5.54 -14.25
CA ALA A 243 3.62 -6.00 -13.13
C ALA A 243 2.93 -4.84 -12.39
N ILE A 244 3.63 -3.73 -12.17
CA ILE A 244 3.04 -2.53 -11.57
C ILE A 244 2.07 -1.83 -12.54
N ALA A 245 2.36 -1.81 -13.85
CA ALA A 245 1.45 -1.25 -14.85
C ALA A 245 0.12 -2.01 -14.92
N TRP A 246 0.13 -3.33 -14.64
CA TRP A 246 -1.08 -4.14 -14.53
C TRP A 246 -2.00 -3.63 -13.40
N ILE A 247 -1.45 -3.35 -12.22
CA ILE A 247 -2.20 -2.77 -11.09
C ILE A 247 -2.72 -1.37 -11.45
N LEU A 248 -1.84 -0.51 -12.00
CA LEU A 248 -2.18 0.86 -12.37
C LEU A 248 -3.22 0.96 -13.51
N LYS A 249 -3.44 -0.13 -14.26
CA LYS A 249 -4.46 -0.18 -15.32
C LYS A 249 -5.87 -0.36 -14.79
N HIS A 250 -6.04 -0.83 -13.55
CA HIS A 250 -7.35 -1.05 -12.96
C HIS A 250 -8.12 0.27 -12.79
N PRO A 251 -9.43 0.32 -13.14
CA PRO A 251 -10.20 1.57 -13.11
C PRO A 251 -10.41 2.20 -11.72
N SER A 252 -10.19 1.44 -10.64
CA SER A 252 -10.27 1.95 -9.26
C SER A 252 -9.09 2.84 -8.84
N ASN A 253 -8.17 3.19 -9.75
CA ASN A 253 -7.03 4.08 -9.50
C ASN A 253 -6.17 3.66 -8.29
N ILE A 254 -5.79 2.41 -8.27
CA ILE A 254 -4.98 1.82 -7.20
C ILE A 254 -3.59 2.46 -7.16
N THR A 255 -3.11 2.77 -5.96
CA THR A 255 -1.74 3.23 -5.70
C THR A 255 -0.89 2.06 -5.20
N PRO A 256 -0.01 1.45 -6.03
CA PRO A 256 0.89 0.41 -5.57
C PRO A 256 2.01 0.99 -4.69
N ILE A 257 2.25 0.32 -3.54
CA ILE A 257 3.36 0.61 -2.65
C ILE A 257 4.50 -0.34 -3.00
N VAL A 258 5.64 0.22 -3.40
CA VAL A 258 6.81 -0.53 -3.83
C VAL A 258 7.91 -0.45 -2.77
N GLY A 259 8.30 -1.61 -2.24
CA GLY A 259 9.27 -1.73 -1.15
C GLY A 259 10.67 -1.99 -1.67
N THR A 260 11.31 -1.03 -2.34
CA THR A 260 12.69 -1.15 -2.82
C THR A 260 13.63 -0.20 -2.09
N THR A 261 14.89 -0.65 -1.88
CA THR A 261 16.00 0.17 -1.39
C THR A 261 17.00 0.52 -2.52
N SER A 262 16.73 0.05 -3.75
CA SER A 262 17.55 0.30 -4.93
C SER A 262 16.96 1.43 -5.77
N ILE A 263 17.74 2.47 -5.99
CA ILE A 263 17.39 3.60 -6.87
C ILE A 263 17.10 3.11 -8.29
N THR A 264 17.94 2.22 -8.82
CA THR A 264 17.74 1.65 -10.15
C THR A 264 16.40 0.94 -10.27
N HIS A 265 16.05 0.09 -9.29
CA HIS A 265 14.76 -0.59 -9.29
C HIS A 265 13.60 0.39 -9.15
N LEU A 266 13.74 1.45 -8.33
CA LEU A 266 12.70 2.46 -8.18
C LEU A 266 12.43 3.19 -9.50
N LEU A 267 13.48 3.61 -10.21
CA LEU A 267 13.37 4.27 -11.50
C LEU A 267 12.78 3.37 -12.58
N GLU A 268 13.18 2.10 -12.61
CA GLU A 268 12.60 1.10 -13.53
C GLU A 268 11.10 0.88 -13.26
N ILE A 269 10.71 0.72 -12.00
CA ILE A 269 9.30 0.56 -11.61
C ILE A 269 8.49 1.82 -11.95
N ASN A 270 9.05 3.00 -11.78
CA ASN A 270 8.37 4.26 -12.06
C ASN A 270 7.96 4.41 -13.54
N LYS A 271 8.65 3.75 -14.46
CA LYS A 271 8.26 3.70 -15.89
C LYS A 271 6.86 3.11 -16.09
N ALA A 272 6.35 2.32 -15.13
CA ALA A 272 4.99 1.76 -15.15
C ALA A 272 3.89 2.81 -15.34
N LYS A 273 4.09 4.03 -14.85
CA LYS A 273 3.14 5.14 -15.01
C LYS A 273 2.86 5.46 -16.47
N ASN A 274 3.85 5.30 -17.35
CA ASN A 274 3.79 5.62 -18.76
C ASN A 274 3.36 4.44 -19.65
N ILE A 275 3.21 3.24 -19.07
CA ILE A 275 2.78 2.06 -19.80
C ILE A 275 1.26 2.06 -19.90
N ASN A 276 0.76 1.87 -21.12
CA ASN A 276 -0.66 1.72 -21.38
C ASN A 276 -0.94 0.32 -21.93
N LEU A 277 -1.01 -0.67 -21.05
CA LEU A 277 -1.40 -2.04 -21.41
C LEU A 277 -2.75 -2.02 -22.12
N THR A 278 -2.87 -2.74 -23.22
CA THR A 278 -4.18 -3.00 -23.85
C THR A 278 -5.03 -3.87 -22.92
N LYS A 279 -6.35 -3.88 -23.16
CA LYS A 279 -7.26 -4.76 -22.41
C LYS A 279 -6.87 -6.23 -22.56
N LYS A 280 -6.45 -6.64 -23.76
CA LYS A 280 -6.01 -8.00 -24.05
C LYS A 280 -4.76 -8.37 -23.25
N GLU A 281 -3.73 -7.54 -23.23
CA GLU A 281 -2.50 -7.77 -22.48
C GLU A 281 -2.73 -7.86 -20.97
N TRP A 282 -3.65 -7.05 -20.45
CA TRP A 282 -4.05 -7.10 -19.05
C TRP A 282 -4.63 -8.47 -18.68
N TYR A 283 -5.54 -8.99 -19.51
CA TYR A 283 -6.13 -10.32 -19.31
C TYR A 283 -5.13 -11.45 -19.57
N GLU A 284 -4.22 -11.32 -20.53
CA GLU A 284 -3.15 -12.29 -20.75
C GLU A 284 -2.24 -12.45 -19.53
N LEU A 285 -1.91 -11.35 -18.85
CA LEU A 285 -1.18 -11.38 -17.57
C LEU A 285 -2.00 -12.08 -16.47
N PHE A 286 -3.29 -11.75 -16.35
CA PHE A 286 -4.19 -12.40 -15.41
C PHE A 286 -4.28 -13.92 -15.65
N LEU A 287 -4.45 -14.36 -16.88
CA LEU A 287 -4.48 -15.78 -17.25
C LEU A 287 -3.14 -16.48 -17.00
N SER A 288 -2.02 -15.77 -17.20
CA SER A 288 -0.67 -16.30 -16.96
C SER A 288 -0.35 -16.47 -15.49
N SER A 289 -1.08 -15.80 -14.60
CA SER A 289 -0.91 -15.93 -13.15
C SER A 289 -1.65 -17.14 -12.53
N GLY A 290 -2.27 -17.97 -13.35
CA GLY A 290 -2.91 -19.22 -12.94
C GLY A 290 -4.43 -19.23 -12.99
N HIS A 291 -5.04 -18.14 -13.45
CA HIS A 291 -6.48 -18.05 -13.65
C HIS A 291 -6.92 -18.51 -15.04
N TYR A 292 -8.22 -18.63 -15.21
CA TYR A 292 -8.87 -18.77 -16.50
C TYR A 292 -9.98 -17.70 -16.64
N LEU A 293 -10.60 -17.60 -17.79
CA LEU A 293 -11.81 -16.78 -17.96
C LEU A 293 -13.02 -17.72 -18.10
N PRO A 294 -14.13 -17.40 -17.45
CA PRO A 294 -15.37 -18.14 -17.56
C PRO A 294 -15.89 -18.21 -18.99
#